data_b53c70a6af8610bc168368566686e6a6
#
_entry.id   b53c70a6af8610bc168368566686e6a6
#
_cell.length_a   1.000
_cell.length_b   1.000
_cell.length_c   1.000
_cell.angle_alpha   90.00
_cell.angle_beta   90.00
_cell.angle_gamma   90.00
#
_symmetry.space_group_name_H-M   'P 1'
#
loop_
_entity.id
_entity.type
_entity.pdbx_description
1 polymer ?
#
loop_
_entity_poly.entity_id
_entity_poly.type
_entity_poly.pdbx_seq_one_letter_code
_entity_poly.pdbx_strand_id
1 'polypeptide(L)'
;MGLDCAWNSDIASEAGREANRQYMEQCNQITSELYNKYKASYPDTYYGFYFVTELYNTIYMDTDTGIDAYAEGLEEMFTLVLERCNQLDPSMPLLFSPYVNIFGYGYASINPDRFTEYWTEVLTRIPFRDGDMLCPQDSCGGGGMDQAHLARWTAAYRDAVDRANAKRGTRLLLGTNAEMFVQPDAAR
;
A
#
# COMPACT_ATOMS: atom_id res chain seq x y z
N MET A 1 10.43 -9.75 18.66
CA MET A 1 10.06 -8.44 19.19
C MET A 1 8.98 -7.90 18.28
N GLY A 2 7.75 -7.73 18.78
CA GLY A 2 6.72 -6.99 18.05
C GLY A 2 7.10 -5.50 18.03
N LEU A 3 6.78 -4.80 16.95
CA LEU A 3 6.85 -3.34 16.97
C LEU A 3 5.80 -2.86 17.96
N ASP A 4 6.21 -2.16 19.03
CA ASP A 4 5.30 -1.55 20.01
C ASP A 4 4.56 -0.32 19.43
N CYS A 5 4.81 0.04 18.17
CA CYS A 5 4.20 1.14 17.46
C CYS A 5 3.34 0.62 16.32
N ALA A 6 2.09 1.04 16.28
CA ALA A 6 1.23 0.89 15.10
C ALA A 6 1.31 2.17 14.28
N TRP A 7 1.19 2.05 12.95
CA TRP A 7 1.06 3.21 12.10
C TRP A 7 -0.22 3.99 12.44
N ASN A 8 -0.18 5.31 12.24
CA ASN A 8 -1.32 6.17 12.53
C ASN A 8 -2.19 6.34 11.28
N SER A 9 -3.46 5.94 11.36
CA SER A 9 -4.40 6.04 10.25
C SER A 9 -4.80 7.48 9.91
N ASP A 10 -4.57 8.45 10.80
CA ASP A 10 -4.78 9.88 10.53
C ASP A 10 -3.56 10.50 9.80
N ILE A 11 -3.23 9.91 8.68
CA ILE A 11 -2.07 10.21 7.85
C ILE A 11 -2.15 11.60 7.20
N ALA A 12 -3.34 12.20 7.12
CA ALA A 12 -3.55 13.53 6.58
C ALA A 12 -3.19 14.66 7.57
N SER A 13 -3.12 14.36 8.88
CA SER A 13 -2.76 15.35 9.89
C SER A 13 -1.24 15.43 10.12
N GLU A 14 -0.73 16.58 10.53
CA GLU A 14 0.69 16.76 10.88
C GLU A 14 1.13 15.81 12.00
N ALA A 15 0.29 15.65 13.03
CA ALA A 15 0.58 14.74 14.14
C ALA A 15 0.63 13.27 13.68
N GLY A 16 -0.27 12.88 12.80
CA GLY A 16 -0.28 11.55 12.19
C GLY A 16 0.93 11.32 11.30
N ARG A 17 1.31 12.29 10.48
CA ARG A 17 2.53 12.22 9.65
C ARG A 17 3.79 12.08 10.50
N GLU A 18 3.93 12.85 11.58
CA GLU A 18 5.07 12.73 12.50
C GLU A 18 5.14 11.34 13.16
N ALA A 19 4.02 10.81 13.64
CA ALA A 19 3.97 9.46 14.19
C ALA A 19 4.35 8.39 13.14
N ASN A 20 3.90 8.57 11.90
CA ASN A 20 4.22 7.66 10.81
C ASN A 20 5.69 7.76 10.37
N ARG A 21 6.31 8.94 10.38
CA ARG A 21 7.77 9.07 10.15
C ARG A 21 8.56 8.23 11.16
N GLN A 22 8.25 8.33 12.44
CA GLN A 22 8.91 7.55 13.49
C GLN A 22 8.70 6.05 13.31
N TYR A 23 7.48 5.64 12.95
CA TYR A 23 7.17 4.24 12.65
C TYR A 23 7.96 3.72 11.44
N MET A 24 8.06 4.50 10.35
CA MET A 24 8.82 4.11 9.17
C MET A 24 10.32 4.04 9.45
N GLU A 25 10.87 4.89 10.29
CA GLU A 25 12.28 4.80 10.71
C GLU A 25 12.57 3.50 11.45
N GLN A 26 11.68 3.05 12.34
CA GLN A 26 11.81 1.76 13.01
C GLN A 26 11.70 0.59 12.01
N CYS A 27 10.75 0.63 11.09
CA CYS A 27 10.63 -0.37 10.02
C CYS A 27 11.89 -0.42 9.17
N ASN A 28 12.46 0.73 8.80
CA ASN A 28 13.69 0.84 8.03
C ASN A 28 14.91 0.28 8.77
N GLN A 29 15.00 0.50 10.10
CA GLN A 29 16.05 -0.10 10.91
C GLN A 29 15.96 -1.63 10.88
N ILE A 30 14.78 -2.20 11.14
CA ILE A 30 14.57 -3.66 11.14
C ILE A 30 14.85 -4.23 9.75
N THR A 31 14.38 -3.58 8.69
CA THR A 31 14.66 -3.99 7.30
C THR A 31 16.15 -4.04 7.04
N SER A 32 16.91 -3.03 7.50
CA SER A 32 18.37 -2.99 7.34
C SER A 32 19.06 -4.09 8.11
N GLU A 33 18.66 -4.36 9.35
CA GLU A 33 19.21 -5.43 10.19
C GLU A 33 18.97 -6.81 9.56
N LEU A 34 17.75 -7.07 9.09
CA LEU A 34 17.41 -8.34 8.43
C LEU A 34 18.17 -8.51 7.10
N TYR A 35 18.22 -7.46 6.28
CA TYR A 35 18.93 -7.49 5.03
C TYR A 35 20.43 -7.79 5.25
N ASN A 36 21.10 -7.02 6.11
CA ASN A 36 22.53 -7.18 6.39
C ASN A 36 22.87 -8.54 7.01
N LYS A 37 21.96 -9.08 7.81
CA LYS A 37 22.16 -10.38 8.47
C LYS A 37 22.00 -11.57 7.54
N TYR A 38 21.06 -11.50 6.61
CA TYR A 38 20.64 -12.70 5.88
C TYR A 38 20.91 -12.68 4.38
N LYS A 39 21.02 -11.51 3.73
CA LYS A 39 21.18 -11.43 2.28
C LYS A 39 22.38 -12.19 1.75
N ALA A 40 23.53 -12.08 2.41
CA ALA A 40 24.75 -12.76 1.99
C ALA A 40 24.67 -14.29 2.14
N SER A 41 23.93 -14.76 3.15
CA SER A 41 23.77 -16.21 3.43
C SER A 41 22.68 -16.86 2.57
N TYR A 42 21.71 -16.08 2.10
CA TYR A 42 20.56 -16.57 1.35
C TYR A 42 20.27 -15.67 0.13
N PRO A 43 21.24 -15.51 -0.80
CA PRO A 43 21.13 -14.52 -1.89
C PRO A 43 19.93 -14.79 -2.81
N ASP A 44 19.61 -16.05 -3.08
CA ASP A 44 18.55 -16.47 -3.98
C ASP A 44 17.15 -16.45 -3.35
N THR A 45 17.06 -16.22 -2.03
CA THR A 45 15.79 -16.17 -1.31
C THR A 45 15.21 -14.76 -1.26
N TYR A 46 16.06 -13.73 -1.37
CA TYR A 46 15.65 -12.33 -1.34
C TYR A 46 15.29 -11.86 -2.73
N TYR A 47 14.00 -11.71 -2.98
CA TYR A 47 13.49 -11.16 -4.24
C TYR A 47 13.26 -9.66 -4.17
N GLY A 48 12.77 -9.14 -3.04
CA GLY A 48 12.41 -7.74 -2.88
C GLY A 48 12.14 -7.37 -1.43
N PHE A 49 11.68 -6.16 -1.23
CA PHE A 49 11.22 -5.62 0.04
C PHE A 49 9.70 -5.64 0.11
N TYR A 50 9.14 -5.69 1.31
CA TYR A 50 7.70 -5.65 1.53
C TYR A 50 7.34 -4.46 2.42
N PHE A 51 6.44 -3.61 1.95
CA PHE A 51 5.87 -2.52 2.74
C PHE A 51 4.81 -3.10 3.69
N VAL A 52 5.10 -3.08 4.99
CA VAL A 52 4.32 -3.82 6.00
C VAL A 52 2.99 -3.17 6.40
N THR A 53 2.78 -1.91 6.05
CA THR A 53 1.55 -1.20 6.41
C THR A 53 0.41 -1.62 5.49
N GLU A 54 -0.66 -2.10 6.07
CA GLU A 54 -1.88 -2.42 5.33
C GLU A 54 -2.71 -1.16 5.09
N LEU A 55 -2.61 -0.65 3.87
CA LEU A 55 -3.41 0.48 3.42
C LEU A 55 -4.80 0.00 2.99
N TYR A 56 -5.82 0.81 3.23
CA TYR A 56 -7.18 0.50 2.87
C TYR A 56 -7.95 1.74 2.41
N ASN A 57 -9.12 1.54 1.84
CA ASN A 57 -10.01 2.64 1.49
C ASN A 57 -10.45 3.41 2.75
N THR A 58 -10.53 4.72 2.65
CA THR A 58 -10.74 5.63 3.78
C THR A 58 -11.71 6.75 3.41
N ILE A 59 -12.29 7.40 4.43
CA ILE A 59 -13.19 8.56 4.29
C ILE A 59 -12.51 9.74 3.57
N TYR A 60 -11.20 9.82 3.55
CA TYR A 60 -10.46 10.86 2.81
C TYR A 60 -10.67 10.77 1.29
N MET A 61 -11.15 9.65 0.78
CA MET A 61 -11.48 9.49 -0.63
C MET A 61 -12.73 10.25 -1.07
N ASP A 62 -13.56 10.74 -0.13
CA ASP A 62 -14.84 11.40 -0.43
C ASP A 62 -14.65 12.79 -1.05
N THR A 63 -13.54 13.46 -0.81
CA THR A 63 -13.24 14.81 -1.31
C THR A 63 -11.88 14.89 -1.98
N ASP A 64 -11.71 15.82 -2.94
CA ASP A 64 -10.42 16.03 -3.60
C ASP A 64 -9.36 16.52 -2.60
N THR A 65 -9.71 17.42 -1.69
CA THR A 65 -8.81 17.87 -0.62
C THR A 65 -8.40 16.72 0.30
N GLY A 66 -9.32 15.79 0.58
CA GLY A 66 -9.02 14.60 1.37
C GLY A 66 -8.06 13.67 0.65
N ILE A 67 -8.28 13.43 -0.65
CA ILE A 67 -7.37 12.65 -1.50
C ILE A 67 -5.98 13.27 -1.51
N ASP A 68 -5.87 14.59 -1.73
CA ASP A 68 -4.59 15.30 -1.75
C ASP A 68 -3.83 15.17 -0.44
N ALA A 69 -4.48 15.45 0.68
CA ALA A 69 -3.85 15.39 2.01
C ALA A 69 -3.39 13.97 2.38
N TYR A 70 -4.20 12.97 2.03
CA TYR A 70 -3.87 11.58 2.30
C TYR A 70 -2.74 11.07 1.39
N ALA A 71 -2.76 11.45 0.10
CA ALA A 71 -1.71 11.12 -0.84
C ALA A 71 -0.37 11.75 -0.46
N GLU A 72 -0.36 13.00 0.05
CA GLU A 72 0.84 13.64 0.60
C GLU A 72 1.43 12.85 1.77
N GLY A 73 0.59 12.43 2.72
CA GLY A 73 1.07 11.63 3.85
C GLY A 73 1.62 10.26 3.43
N LEU A 74 1.00 9.59 2.44
CA LEU A 74 1.53 8.36 1.87
C LEU A 74 2.84 8.58 1.10
N GLU A 75 2.95 9.68 0.35
CA GLU A 75 4.20 10.05 -0.33
C GLU A 75 5.35 10.15 0.66
N GLU A 76 5.17 10.83 1.81
CA GLU A 76 6.19 10.92 2.86
C GLU A 76 6.60 9.53 3.37
N MET A 77 5.64 8.67 3.71
CA MET A 77 5.91 7.33 4.22
C MET A 77 6.67 6.46 3.22
N PHE A 78 6.20 6.42 1.97
CA PHE A 78 6.83 5.61 0.93
C PHE A 78 8.20 6.15 0.52
N THR A 79 8.40 7.47 0.52
CA THR A 79 9.71 8.06 0.22
C THR A 79 10.76 7.56 1.21
N LEU A 80 10.48 7.59 2.51
CA LEU A 80 11.40 7.09 3.54
C LEU A 80 11.77 5.60 3.33
N VAL A 81 10.78 4.78 2.98
CA VAL A 81 11.01 3.34 2.73
C VAL A 81 11.80 3.13 1.44
N LEU A 82 11.42 3.79 0.35
CA LEU A 82 12.09 3.66 -0.95
C LEU A 82 13.54 4.15 -0.90
N GLU A 83 13.82 5.24 -0.18
CA GLU A 83 15.18 5.71 0.05
C GLU A 83 16.02 4.65 0.78
N ARG A 84 15.45 4.01 1.80
CA ARG A 84 16.12 2.92 2.53
C ARG A 84 16.34 1.70 1.63
N CYS A 85 15.35 1.29 0.86
CA CYS A 85 15.49 0.19 -0.10
C CYS A 85 16.60 0.48 -1.13
N ASN A 86 16.67 1.70 -1.64
CA ASN A 86 17.71 2.12 -2.58
C ASN A 86 19.12 2.09 -1.96
N GLN A 87 19.24 2.45 -0.67
CA GLN A 87 20.52 2.40 0.03
C GLN A 87 20.99 0.97 0.26
N LEU A 88 20.07 0.03 0.49
CA LEU A 88 20.38 -1.38 0.73
C LEU A 88 20.64 -2.13 -0.58
N ASP A 89 19.72 -2.07 -1.52
CA ASP A 89 19.83 -2.71 -2.83
C ASP A 89 18.84 -2.10 -3.83
N PRO A 90 19.29 -1.21 -4.72
CA PRO A 90 18.41 -0.57 -5.70
C PRO A 90 17.86 -1.52 -6.77
N SER A 91 18.41 -2.73 -6.89
CA SER A 91 17.94 -3.74 -7.85
C SER A 91 16.74 -4.54 -7.33
N MET A 92 16.47 -4.49 -6.02
CA MET A 92 15.37 -5.22 -5.40
C MET A 92 14.09 -4.38 -5.40
N PRO A 93 12.96 -4.90 -5.95
CA PRO A 93 11.70 -4.16 -5.96
C PRO A 93 11.09 -4.05 -4.58
N LEU A 94 10.23 -3.04 -4.40
CA LEU A 94 9.33 -2.92 -3.27
C LEU A 94 7.95 -3.45 -3.67
N LEU A 95 7.36 -4.32 -2.85
CA LEU A 95 5.99 -4.78 -2.96
C LEU A 95 5.15 -4.16 -1.83
N PHE A 96 3.94 -3.72 -2.13
CA PHE A 96 2.95 -3.34 -1.13
C PHE A 96 1.56 -3.91 -1.46
N SER A 97 0.77 -4.19 -0.41
CA SER A 97 -0.43 -5.02 -0.53
C SER A 97 -1.62 -4.35 0.18
N PRO A 98 -2.23 -3.32 -0.42
CA PRO A 98 -3.42 -2.69 0.13
C PRO A 98 -4.65 -3.62 0.00
N TYR A 99 -5.69 -3.33 0.80
CA TYR A 99 -6.96 -4.03 0.70
C TYR A 99 -8.14 -3.07 0.51
N VAL A 100 -9.31 -3.62 0.17
CA VAL A 100 -10.57 -2.88 0.07
C VAL A 100 -11.60 -3.52 0.99
N ASN A 101 -12.29 -2.68 1.76
CA ASN A 101 -13.47 -3.10 2.51
C ASN A 101 -14.69 -2.33 2.00
N ILE A 102 -15.60 -3.01 1.32
CA ILE A 102 -16.82 -2.42 0.78
C ILE A 102 -18.00 -2.49 1.75
N PHE A 103 -17.86 -3.20 2.87
CA PHE A 103 -18.91 -3.40 3.88
C PHE A 103 -18.68 -2.61 5.16
N GLY A 104 -17.52 -1.93 5.28
CA GLY A 104 -17.16 -1.18 6.49
C GLY A 104 -17.95 0.13 6.66
N TYR A 105 -17.98 0.63 7.90
CA TYR A 105 -18.62 1.90 8.24
C TYR A 105 -17.98 3.07 7.48
N GLY A 106 -18.81 3.91 6.86
CA GLY A 106 -18.37 5.10 6.13
C GLY A 106 -17.87 4.86 4.71
N TYR A 107 -17.84 3.61 4.24
CA TYR A 107 -17.30 3.28 2.90
C TYR A 107 -18.37 3.15 1.81
N ALA A 108 -19.64 3.29 2.15
CA ALA A 108 -20.75 3.13 1.21
C ALA A 108 -20.78 4.21 0.09
N SER A 109 -20.14 5.35 0.31
CA SER A 109 -20.00 6.43 -0.69
C SER A 109 -18.85 6.20 -1.67
N ILE A 110 -17.87 5.35 -1.31
CA ILE A 110 -16.68 5.13 -2.14
C ILE A 110 -17.03 4.15 -3.24
N ASN A 111 -17.18 4.66 -4.46
CA ASN A 111 -17.36 3.84 -5.64
C ASN A 111 -16.03 3.57 -6.35
N PRO A 112 -15.95 2.58 -7.25
CA PRO A 112 -14.71 2.24 -7.96
C PRO A 112 -14.11 3.38 -8.79
N ASP A 113 -14.93 4.32 -9.29
CA ASP A 113 -14.42 5.45 -10.07
C ASP A 113 -13.66 6.41 -9.15
N ARG A 114 -14.25 6.74 -7.99
CA ARG A 114 -13.59 7.57 -6.98
C ARG A 114 -12.35 6.90 -6.40
N PHE A 115 -12.40 5.60 -6.20
CA PHE A 115 -11.27 4.78 -5.80
C PHE A 115 -10.13 4.81 -6.83
N THR A 116 -10.47 4.77 -8.13
CA THR A 116 -9.50 4.92 -9.22
C THR A 116 -8.83 6.28 -9.19
N GLU A 117 -9.57 7.37 -8.97
CA GLU A 117 -9.03 8.73 -8.83
C GLU A 117 -8.04 8.81 -7.67
N TYR A 118 -8.44 8.32 -6.50
CA TYR A 118 -7.61 8.27 -5.31
C TYR A 118 -6.29 7.52 -5.56
N TRP A 119 -6.36 6.28 -6.01
CA TRP A 119 -5.15 5.51 -6.26
C TRP A 119 -4.30 6.09 -7.40
N THR A 120 -4.91 6.70 -8.41
CA THR A 120 -4.15 7.40 -9.45
C THR A 120 -3.32 8.53 -8.83
N GLU A 121 -3.90 9.33 -7.94
CA GLU A 121 -3.19 10.42 -7.28
C GLU A 121 -2.07 9.89 -6.39
N VAL A 122 -2.37 8.94 -5.50
CA VAL A 122 -1.40 8.29 -4.62
C VAL A 122 -0.22 7.71 -5.40
N LEU A 123 -0.51 6.88 -6.40
CA LEU A 123 0.52 6.21 -7.19
C LEU A 123 1.33 7.18 -8.07
N THR A 124 0.76 8.33 -8.43
CA THR A 124 1.47 9.36 -9.20
C THR A 124 2.47 10.11 -8.34
N ARG A 125 2.16 10.40 -7.08
CA ARG A 125 3.02 11.16 -6.16
C ARG A 125 4.18 10.32 -5.63
N ILE A 126 3.94 9.08 -5.25
CA ILE A 126 4.97 8.22 -4.66
C ILE A 126 6.06 7.92 -5.70
N PRO A 127 7.36 8.08 -5.37
CA PRO A 127 8.47 7.89 -6.30
C PRO A 127 8.80 6.41 -6.55
N PHE A 128 7.79 5.59 -6.91
CA PHE A 128 7.99 4.18 -7.26
C PHE A 128 8.96 4.03 -8.42
N ARG A 129 9.76 2.97 -8.37
CA ARG A 129 10.76 2.61 -9.37
C ARG A 129 10.17 1.61 -10.37
N ASP A 130 10.82 1.46 -11.50
CA ASP A 130 10.51 0.39 -12.44
C ASP A 130 10.65 -0.97 -11.76
N GLY A 131 9.59 -1.77 -11.82
CA GLY A 131 9.54 -3.10 -11.20
C GLY A 131 9.01 -3.14 -9.77
N ASP A 132 8.82 -2.01 -9.08
CA ASP A 132 8.05 -2.01 -7.84
C ASP A 132 6.62 -2.52 -8.10
N MET A 133 5.96 -3.11 -7.10
CA MET A 133 4.73 -3.89 -7.30
C MET A 133 3.61 -3.45 -6.36
N LEU A 134 2.46 -3.14 -6.94
CA LEU A 134 1.18 -3.09 -6.24
C LEU A 134 0.51 -4.47 -6.33
N CYS A 135 0.29 -5.12 -5.19
CA CYS A 135 -0.36 -6.44 -5.10
C CYS A 135 -1.57 -6.38 -4.17
N PRO A 136 -2.72 -5.82 -4.62
CA PRO A 136 -3.90 -5.71 -3.76
C PRO A 136 -4.35 -7.08 -3.24
N GLN A 137 -4.75 -7.12 -1.97
CA GLN A 137 -5.47 -8.25 -1.41
C GLN A 137 -6.87 -8.30 -2.03
N ASP A 138 -7.39 -9.50 -2.32
CA ASP A 138 -8.73 -9.65 -2.86
C ASP A 138 -9.83 -9.40 -1.81
N SER A 139 -9.45 -9.36 -0.53
CA SER A 139 -10.30 -9.05 0.64
C SER A 139 -11.50 -9.99 0.81
N CYS A 140 -11.55 -11.10 0.08
CA CYS A 140 -12.65 -12.05 0.15
C CYS A 140 -12.57 -12.94 1.39
N GLY A 141 -11.38 -13.39 1.76
CA GLY A 141 -11.15 -14.23 2.94
C GLY A 141 -11.41 -13.48 4.24
N GLY A 142 -11.02 -12.22 4.32
CA GLY A 142 -11.29 -11.31 5.45
C GLY A 142 -12.71 -10.76 5.51
N GLY A 143 -13.55 -11.04 4.50
CA GLY A 143 -14.95 -10.59 4.47
C GLY A 143 -15.10 -9.10 4.09
N GLY A 144 -14.08 -8.46 3.60
CA GLY A 144 -14.12 -7.05 3.13
C GLY A 144 -14.69 -6.89 1.72
N MET A 145 -14.77 -7.98 0.96
CA MET A 145 -15.23 -8.02 -0.43
C MET A 145 -16.03 -9.30 -0.68
N ASP A 146 -16.98 -9.25 -1.58
CA ASP A 146 -17.63 -10.43 -2.14
C ASP A 146 -17.22 -10.66 -3.60
N GLN A 147 -17.46 -11.87 -4.08
CA GLN A 147 -17.08 -12.27 -5.44
C GLN A 147 -17.81 -11.46 -6.54
N ALA A 148 -19.01 -10.95 -6.25
CA ALA A 148 -19.78 -10.18 -7.23
C ALA A 148 -19.14 -8.81 -7.52
N HIS A 149 -18.44 -8.24 -6.54
CA HIS A 149 -17.80 -6.93 -6.65
C HIS A 149 -16.32 -7.00 -7.03
N LEU A 150 -15.65 -8.12 -6.78
CA LEU A 150 -14.21 -8.30 -6.93
C LEU A 150 -13.68 -7.80 -8.29
N ALA A 151 -14.28 -8.22 -9.39
CA ALA A 151 -13.81 -7.87 -10.73
C ALA A 151 -13.79 -6.35 -10.98
N ARG A 152 -14.81 -5.63 -10.49
CA ARG A 152 -14.93 -4.19 -10.65
C ARG A 152 -13.86 -3.42 -9.85
N TRP A 153 -13.59 -3.85 -8.63
CA TRP A 153 -12.59 -3.22 -7.78
C TRP A 153 -11.16 -3.54 -8.21
N THR A 154 -10.92 -4.76 -8.71
CA THR A 154 -9.64 -5.11 -9.35
C THR A 154 -9.39 -4.28 -10.61
N ALA A 155 -10.43 -4.03 -11.42
CA ALA A 155 -10.32 -3.15 -12.58
C ALA A 155 -9.98 -1.70 -12.17
N ALA A 156 -10.53 -1.21 -11.06
CA ALA A 156 -10.21 0.13 -10.54
C ALA A 156 -8.71 0.27 -10.16
N TYR A 157 -8.12 -0.73 -9.54
CA TYR A 157 -6.66 -0.75 -9.31
C TYR A 157 -5.85 -0.75 -10.61
N ARG A 158 -6.26 -1.55 -11.61
CA ARG A 158 -5.59 -1.59 -12.92
C ARG A 158 -5.62 -0.21 -13.58
N ASP A 159 -6.81 0.39 -13.64
CA ASP A 159 -6.98 1.70 -14.27
C ASP A 159 -6.13 2.77 -13.56
N ALA A 160 -6.03 2.71 -12.23
CA ALA A 160 -5.20 3.62 -11.46
C ALA A 160 -3.70 3.44 -11.77
N VAL A 161 -3.22 2.19 -11.82
CA VAL A 161 -1.83 1.87 -12.16
C VAL A 161 -1.50 2.33 -13.59
N ASP A 162 -2.38 2.05 -14.55
CA ASP A 162 -2.16 2.43 -15.96
C ASP A 162 -2.10 3.97 -16.10
N ARG A 163 -2.99 4.70 -15.43
CA ARG A 163 -2.99 6.18 -15.41
C ARG A 163 -1.74 6.74 -14.75
N ALA A 164 -1.34 6.20 -13.61
CA ALA A 164 -0.15 6.64 -12.90
C ALA A 164 1.12 6.38 -13.70
N ASN A 165 1.26 5.18 -14.29
CA ASN A 165 2.38 4.83 -15.17
C ASN A 165 2.46 5.77 -16.38
N ALA A 166 1.33 6.08 -17.01
CA ALA A 166 1.29 7.02 -18.13
C ALA A 166 1.73 8.44 -17.75
N LYS A 167 1.34 8.92 -16.54
CA LYS A 167 1.74 10.24 -16.03
C LYS A 167 3.22 10.32 -15.68
N ARG A 168 3.77 9.28 -15.08
CA ARG A 168 5.14 9.27 -14.54
C ARG A 168 6.19 8.81 -15.54
N GLY A 169 5.80 8.07 -16.57
CA GLY A 169 6.74 7.40 -17.48
C GLY A 169 7.52 6.27 -16.82
N THR A 170 7.01 5.71 -15.69
CA THR A 170 7.57 4.55 -14.96
C THR A 170 6.67 3.34 -15.08
N ARG A 171 7.21 2.17 -14.77
CA ARG A 171 6.48 0.89 -14.84
C ARG A 171 6.32 0.27 -13.44
N LEU A 172 5.34 0.77 -12.70
CA LEU A 172 4.82 0.06 -11.53
C LEU A 172 4.06 -1.18 -12.02
N LEU A 173 4.34 -2.34 -11.43
CA LEU A 173 3.68 -3.60 -11.78
C LEU A 173 2.41 -3.78 -10.94
N LEU A 174 1.40 -4.41 -11.52
CA LEU A 174 0.19 -4.84 -10.82
C LEU A 174 0.21 -6.37 -10.67
N GLY A 175 0.18 -6.83 -9.43
CA GLY A 175 -0.05 -8.23 -9.06
C GLY A 175 -1.40 -8.42 -8.37
N THR A 176 -1.58 -9.54 -7.72
CA THR A 176 -2.72 -9.81 -6.83
C THR A 176 -2.26 -10.66 -5.66
N ASN A 177 -2.85 -10.44 -4.50
CA ASN A 177 -2.68 -11.23 -3.30
C ASN A 177 -4.03 -11.92 -2.99
N ALA A 178 -4.15 -13.20 -3.39
CA ALA A 178 -5.36 -13.97 -3.20
C ALA A 178 -5.40 -14.54 -1.77
N GLU A 179 -6.45 -14.23 -1.03
CA GLU A 179 -6.69 -14.75 0.30
C GLU A 179 -7.26 -16.18 0.22
N MET A 180 -6.50 -17.15 0.74
CA MET A 180 -6.87 -18.57 0.75
C MET A 180 -7.47 -19.02 2.10
N PHE A 181 -8.08 -18.12 2.82
CA PHE A 181 -8.74 -18.39 4.11
C PHE A 181 -10.14 -17.79 4.13
N VAL A 182 -10.97 -18.23 5.05
CA VAL A 182 -12.28 -17.63 5.36
C VAL A 182 -12.29 -17.31 6.84
N GLN A 183 -12.59 -16.07 7.18
CA GLN A 183 -12.77 -15.66 8.57
C GLN A 183 -14.17 -16.14 9.04
N PRO A 184 -14.27 -17.08 9.99
CA PRO A 184 -15.56 -17.73 10.33
C PRO A 184 -16.61 -16.78 10.90
N ASP A 185 -16.18 -15.69 11.53
CA ASP A 185 -17.00 -14.73 12.27
C ASP A 185 -17.16 -13.38 11.54
N ALA A 186 -16.76 -13.28 10.28
CA ALA A 186 -17.10 -12.12 9.47
C ALA A 186 -18.63 -12.08 9.36
N ALA A 187 -19.27 -11.28 10.20
CA ALA A 187 -20.71 -11.10 10.23
C ALA A 187 -21.18 -10.67 8.83
N ARG A 188 -21.95 -11.53 8.19
CA ARG A 188 -22.62 -11.27 6.92
C ARG A 188 -23.83 -10.39 7.14
#